data_9d6a1bf2f1998e8bfa97f614b2c697e4
#
_entry.id   9d6a1bf2f1998e8bfa97f614b2c697e4
#
_cell.length_a   1.000
_cell.length_b   1.000
_cell.length_c   1.000
_cell.angle_alpha   90.00
_cell.angle_beta   90.00
_cell.angle_gamma   90.00
#
_symmetry.space_group_name_H-M   'P 1'
#
loop_
_entity.id
_entity.type
_entity.pdbx_description
1 polymer ?
#
loop_
_entity_poly.entity_id
_entity_poly.type
_entity_poly.pdbx_seq_one_letter_code
_entity_poly.pdbx_strand_id
1 'polypeptide(L)'
;MLNLTINGKNIQVEEGTTILQAAKDNGIYIPTLCYDEAVKVYGACGLCVVEAEGIPKLLRSCSAKCSDGMVINTESDRVVQSRKIAMELLMSAHNGDCVAPCQLNCPARTDCQGYVGLIANGEYESALKLVKNKVSLPASIGRVCPHPCESACRRKNVEEPINIAQLKAFAADLDLNGEKYIPEKAEATGKKIAVIGGGPAGLTAAYQLAIKGHDVTIYDMMEKMGGMLRYGIPQYRLPKEVLDSEIEIIEKLSVKMINNVKLGKDFTIASLKEQNDAVIVAVGAWKSSSMRTPGEELDGVYGGIDFLRSVIQGNPVDIGEKVAVCGGGNTAMDACRTAVRLGAKEV
;
A
#
# COMPACT_ATOMS: atom_id res chain seq x y z
N MET A 1 -25.14 44.29 -13.45
CA MET A 1 -23.67 44.48 -13.63
C MET A 1 -23.20 45.46 -12.55
N LEU A 2 -22.12 45.14 -11.87
CA LEU A 2 -21.50 45.97 -10.83
C LEU A 2 -20.18 46.52 -11.39
N ASN A 3 -19.86 47.78 -11.08
CA ASN A 3 -18.59 48.40 -11.46
C ASN A 3 -17.73 48.52 -10.20
N LEU A 4 -16.48 48.06 -10.30
CA LEU A 4 -15.54 48.11 -9.19
C LEU A 4 -14.12 48.30 -9.72
N THR A 5 -13.19 48.59 -8.83
CA THR A 5 -11.79 48.79 -9.18
C THR A 5 -10.92 47.78 -8.38
N ILE A 6 -10.04 47.06 -9.07
CA ILE A 6 -9.04 46.20 -8.42
C ILE A 6 -7.66 46.66 -8.86
N ASN A 7 -6.81 47.09 -7.95
CA ASN A 7 -5.45 47.59 -8.19
C ASN A 7 -5.44 48.71 -9.25
N GLY A 8 -6.42 49.63 -9.23
CA GLY A 8 -6.55 50.70 -10.18
C GLY A 8 -7.18 50.33 -11.53
N LYS A 9 -7.49 49.07 -11.79
CA LYS A 9 -8.14 48.59 -13.01
C LYS A 9 -9.64 48.56 -12.82
N ASN A 10 -10.40 49.30 -13.66
CA ASN A 10 -11.85 49.26 -13.66
C ASN A 10 -12.36 47.93 -14.23
N ILE A 11 -13.24 47.28 -13.50
CA ILE A 11 -13.78 45.95 -13.78
C ILE A 11 -15.30 45.99 -13.69
N GLN A 12 -15.95 45.29 -14.61
CA GLN A 12 -17.41 45.11 -14.59
C GLN A 12 -17.71 43.62 -14.42
N VAL A 13 -18.58 43.30 -13.44
CA VAL A 13 -18.93 41.92 -13.10
C VAL A 13 -20.45 41.79 -12.85
N GLU A 14 -20.93 40.55 -12.91
CA GLU A 14 -22.32 40.23 -12.52
C GLU A 14 -22.48 40.26 -11.00
N GLU A 15 -23.73 40.57 -10.57
CA GLU A 15 -24.07 40.50 -9.16
C GLU A 15 -23.90 39.07 -8.61
N GLY A 16 -23.31 38.98 -7.43
CA GLY A 16 -23.01 37.66 -6.80
C GLY A 16 -21.63 37.12 -7.09
N THR A 17 -20.85 37.69 -8.03
CA THR A 17 -19.47 37.34 -8.31
C THR A 17 -18.59 37.60 -7.09
N THR A 18 -17.67 36.64 -6.76
CA THR A 18 -16.70 36.86 -5.70
C THR A 18 -15.54 37.71 -6.17
N ILE A 19 -14.88 38.38 -5.23
CA ILE A 19 -13.71 39.22 -5.53
C ILE A 19 -12.59 38.38 -6.18
N LEU A 20 -12.41 37.13 -5.73
CA LEU A 20 -11.42 36.23 -6.31
C LEU A 20 -11.73 35.91 -7.78
N GLN A 21 -12.99 35.59 -8.08
CA GLN A 21 -13.41 35.33 -9.45
C GLN A 21 -13.26 36.55 -10.34
N ALA A 22 -13.70 37.72 -9.86
CA ALA A 22 -13.51 38.97 -10.58
C ALA A 22 -12.04 39.29 -10.90
N ALA A 23 -11.15 39.05 -9.95
CA ALA A 23 -9.70 39.20 -10.13
C ALA A 23 -9.15 38.20 -11.16
N LYS A 24 -9.53 36.93 -11.04
CA LYS A 24 -9.10 35.83 -11.94
C LYS A 24 -9.50 36.08 -13.39
N ASP A 25 -10.75 36.46 -13.62
CA ASP A 25 -11.29 36.76 -14.96
C ASP A 25 -10.61 37.95 -15.63
N ASN A 26 -10.01 38.82 -14.82
CA ASN A 26 -9.29 40.01 -15.29
C ASN A 26 -7.76 39.89 -15.23
N GLY A 27 -7.23 38.67 -15.01
CA GLY A 27 -5.80 38.40 -15.02
C GLY A 27 -5.05 38.91 -13.78
N ILE A 28 -5.76 39.22 -12.69
CA ILE A 28 -5.18 39.68 -11.42
C ILE A 28 -4.99 38.47 -10.52
N TYR A 29 -3.77 38.16 -10.13
CA TYR A 29 -3.44 37.04 -9.28
C TYR A 29 -3.70 37.35 -7.80
N ILE A 30 -4.47 36.51 -7.14
CA ILE A 30 -4.65 36.51 -5.68
C ILE A 30 -4.29 35.11 -5.19
N PRO A 31 -3.32 34.94 -4.27
CA PRO A 31 -2.90 33.63 -3.79
C PRO A 31 -4.03 32.96 -2.99
N THR A 32 -4.22 31.67 -3.22
CA THR A 32 -5.18 30.82 -2.50
C THR A 32 -4.51 29.53 -2.05
N LEU A 33 -5.02 28.87 -1.00
CA LEU A 33 -4.59 27.54 -0.57
C LEU A 33 -5.80 26.61 -0.35
N CYS A 34 -6.84 27.07 0.35
CA CYS A 34 -8.02 26.24 0.67
C CYS A 34 -9.19 26.45 -0.31
N TYR A 35 -8.97 27.13 -1.43
CA TYR A 35 -9.97 27.33 -2.48
C TYR A 35 -9.69 26.42 -3.66
N ASP A 36 -10.72 25.68 -4.08
CA ASP A 36 -10.76 24.90 -5.30
C ASP A 36 -12.20 24.95 -5.86
N GLU A 37 -12.32 24.99 -7.19
CA GLU A 37 -13.62 25.09 -7.87
C GLU A 37 -14.48 23.83 -7.72
N ALA A 38 -13.86 22.67 -7.50
CA ALA A 38 -14.52 21.37 -7.34
C ALA A 38 -15.16 21.19 -5.96
N VAL A 39 -14.83 22.03 -4.98
CA VAL A 39 -15.31 21.89 -3.60
C VAL A 39 -15.96 23.16 -3.09
N LYS A 40 -16.82 23.01 -2.08
CA LYS A 40 -17.48 24.14 -1.43
C LYS A 40 -16.45 25.05 -0.75
N VAL A 41 -16.58 26.37 -0.95
CA VAL A 41 -15.68 27.37 -0.37
C VAL A 41 -15.66 27.28 1.15
N TYR A 42 -14.48 27.03 1.71
CA TYR A 42 -14.26 26.92 3.17
C TYR A 42 -13.73 28.21 3.79
N GLY A 43 -12.87 28.97 3.08
CA GLY A 43 -12.39 30.29 3.48
C GLY A 43 -11.53 30.34 4.74
N ALA A 44 -10.76 29.26 5.07
CA ALA A 44 -10.03 29.15 6.33
C ALA A 44 -8.60 29.70 6.29
N CYS A 45 -7.85 29.54 5.19
CA CYS A 45 -6.39 29.75 5.18
C CYS A 45 -5.94 31.21 5.33
N GLY A 46 -6.78 32.19 5.00
CA GLY A 46 -6.44 33.61 5.09
C GLY A 46 -5.48 34.15 4.03
N LEU A 47 -5.06 33.34 3.04
CA LEU A 47 -4.11 33.78 2.00
C LEU A 47 -4.74 34.65 0.93
N CYS A 48 -6.04 34.51 0.69
CA CYS A 48 -6.77 35.29 -0.31
C CYS A 48 -7.28 36.63 0.19
N VAL A 49 -6.76 37.15 1.30
CA VAL A 49 -7.20 38.43 1.84
C VAL A 49 -6.86 39.61 0.91
N VAL A 50 -7.77 40.58 0.87
CA VAL A 50 -7.63 41.82 0.13
C VAL A 50 -8.10 42.96 1.01
N GLU A 51 -7.67 44.18 0.71
CA GLU A 51 -8.13 45.40 1.34
C GLU A 51 -9.16 46.11 0.46
N ALA A 52 -10.25 46.59 1.06
CA ALA A 52 -11.25 47.38 0.36
C ALA A 52 -11.39 48.74 1.04
N GLU A 53 -11.42 49.79 0.27
CA GLU A 53 -11.57 51.16 0.79
C GLU A 53 -12.87 51.28 1.61
N GLY A 54 -12.80 52.01 2.72
CA GLY A 54 -13.93 52.17 3.64
C GLY A 54 -14.28 50.96 4.50
N ILE A 55 -13.59 49.80 4.32
CA ILE A 55 -13.83 48.60 5.13
C ILE A 55 -12.63 48.35 6.05
N PRO A 56 -12.79 48.48 7.38
CA PRO A 56 -11.67 48.36 8.33
C PRO A 56 -10.99 47.00 8.39
N LYS A 57 -11.71 45.92 8.04
CA LYS A 57 -11.21 44.55 8.05
C LYS A 57 -10.78 44.07 6.66
N LEU A 58 -9.73 43.25 6.57
CA LEU A 58 -9.40 42.57 5.33
C LEU A 58 -10.49 41.55 4.96
N LEU A 59 -10.84 41.52 3.68
CA LEU A 59 -11.86 40.60 3.14
C LEU A 59 -11.21 39.35 2.56
N ARG A 60 -11.82 38.18 2.76
CA ARG A 60 -11.42 36.93 2.09
C ARG A 60 -12.02 36.92 0.68
N SER A 61 -11.22 37.16 -0.33
CA SER A 61 -11.70 37.32 -1.72
C SER A 61 -12.40 36.04 -2.25
N CYS A 62 -12.06 34.86 -1.76
CA CYS A 62 -12.71 33.61 -2.17
C CYS A 62 -14.18 33.49 -1.77
N SER A 63 -14.62 34.23 -0.72
CA SER A 63 -15.99 34.18 -0.21
C SER A 63 -16.70 35.55 -0.22
N ALA A 64 -15.95 36.65 -0.21
CA ALA A 64 -16.52 37.98 -0.28
C ALA A 64 -17.00 38.29 -1.70
N LYS A 65 -18.26 38.80 -1.78
CA LYS A 65 -18.88 39.19 -3.04
C LYS A 65 -18.53 40.62 -3.40
N CYS A 66 -18.48 40.89 -4.69
CA CYS A 66 -18.31 42.25 -5.22
C CYS A 66 -19.54 43.13 -4.91
N SER A 67 -19.31 44.41 -4.68
CA SER A 67 -20.35 45.42 -4.56
C SER A 67 -20.02 46.59 -5.49
N ASP A 68 -21.06 47.33 -5.90
CA ASP A 68 -20.88 48.46 -6.80
C ASP A 68 -20.06 49.58 -6.16
N GLY A 69 -19.14 50.17 -6.92
CA GLY A 69 -18.23 51.22 -6.45
C GLY A 69 -17.09 50.73 -5.55
N MET A 70 -16.90 49.39 -5.32
CA MET A 70 -15.86 48.87 -4.45
C MET A 70 -14.47 49.14 -5.04
N VAL A 71 -13.56 49.65 -4.21
CA VAL A 71 -12.15 49.85 -4.56
C VAL A 71 -11.29 48.88 -3.77
N ILE A 72 -10.60 47.99 -4.46
CA ILE A 72 -9.87 46.86 -3.87
C ILE A 72 -8.40 46.96 -4.16
N ASN A 73 -7.57 46.74 -3.14
CA ASN A 73 -6.13 46.57 -3.24
C ASN A 73 -5.73 45.16 -2.82
N THR A 74 -5.07 44.46 -3.71
CA THR A 74 -4.62 43.06 -3.48
C THR A 74 -3.19 42.97 -2.98
N GLU A 75 -2.42 44.08 -2.93
CA GLU A 75 -0.98 44.09 -2.66
C GLU A 75 -0.54 45.22 -1.69
N SER A 76 -1.48 45.82 -0.91
CA SER A 76 -1.10 46.78 0.11
C SER A 76 -0.18 46.13 1.16
N ASP A 77 0.67 46.91 1.83
CA ASP A 77 1.56 46.42 2.89
C ASP A 77 0.81 45.60 3.95
N ARG A 78 -0.41 46.06 4.28
CA ARG A 78 -1.28 45.36 5.23
C ARG A 78 -1.73 44.00 4.74
N VAL A 79 -2.07 43.89 3.45
CA VAL A 79 -2.43 42.59 2.82
C VAL A 79 -1.23 41.64 2.77
N VAL A 80 -0.07 42.15 2.34
CA VAL A 80 1.17 41.33 2.27
C VAL A 80 1.57 40.85 3.65
N GLN A 81 1.58 41.70 4.66
CA GLN A 81 1.91 41.34 6.02
C GLN A 81 0.92 40.33 6.60
N SER A 82 -0.38 40.49 6.37
CA SER A 82 -1.40 39.53 6.81
C SER A 82 -1.22 38.16 6.19
N ARG A 83 -0.91 38.08 4.87
CA ARG A 83 -0.63 36.82 4.17
C ARG A 83 0.64 36.16 4.71
N LYS A 84 1.68 36.94 4.98
CA LYS A 84 2.92 36.42 5.57
C LYS A 84 2.65 35.76 6.93
N ILE A 85 1.94 36.45 7.83
CA ILE A 85 1.55 35.90 9.14
C ILE A 85 0.71 34.63 8.98
N ALA A 86 -0.29 34.64 8.08
CA ALA A 86 -1.12 33.48 7.83
C ALA A 86 -0.29 32.27 7.33
N MET A 87 0.67 32.50 6.44
CA MET A 87 1.57 31.45 5.95
C MET A 87 2.51 30.93 7.05
N GLU A 88 3.08 31.83 7.85
CA GLU A 88 3.95 31.45 9.00
C GLU A 88 3.20 30.58 10.01
N LEU A 89 1.94 30.93 10.32
CA LEU A 89 1.09 30.12 11.20
C LEU A 89 0.76 28.74 10.60
N LEU A 90 0.42 28.69 9.30
CA LEU A 90 0.18 27.43 8.60
C LEU A 90 1.43 26.53 8.62
N MET A 91 2.61 27.12 8.32
CA MET A 91 3.88 26.39 8.33
C MET A 91 4.30 25.95 9.73
N SER A 92 4.01 26.73 10.76
CA SER A 92 4.32 26.36 12.16
C SER A 92 3.49 25.16 12.63
N ALA A 93 2.29 24.99 12.12
CA ALA A 93 1.41 23.86 12.41
C ALA A 93 1.58 22.66 11.44
N HIS A 94 2.40 22.83 10.39
CA HIS A 94 2.59 21.81 9.36
C HIS A 94 3.59 20.74 9.80
N ASN A 95 3.12 19.50 9.97
CA ASN A 95 3.95 18.37 10.40
C ASN A 95 4.68 17.65 9.26
N GLY A 96 4.55 18.09 8.02
CA GLY A 96 5.17 17.46 6.85
C GLY A 96 4.56 16.11 6.47
N ASP A 97 3.36 15.79 6.94
CA ASP A 97 2.66 14.53 6.69
C ASP A 97 1.92 14.53 5.33
N CYS A 98 2.55 15.07 4.28
CA CYS A 98 1.98 15.12 2.93
C CYS A 98 1.73 13.73 2.34
N VAL A 99 2.50 12.74 2.79
CA VAL A 99 2.26 11.32 2.53
C VAL A 99 1.95 10.65 3.86
N ALA A 100 0.86 9.92 3.92
CA ALA A 100 0.40 9.29 5.16
C ALA A 100 1.50 8.40 5.78
N PRO A 101 1.73 8.46 7.11
CA PRO A 101 2.74 7.65 7.80
C PRO A 101 2.56 6.14 7.57
N CYS A 102 1.33 5.67 7.42
CA CYS A 102 1.02 4.28 7.09
C CYS A 102 1.57 3.87 5.71
N GLN A 103 1.52 4.75 4.72
CA GLN A 103 2.12 4.52 3.40
C GLN A 103 3.65 4.57 3.47
N LEU A 104 4.22 5.53 4.22
CA LEU A 104 5.68 5.68 4.37
C LEU A 104 6.30 4.47 5.07
N ASN A 105 5.62 3.88 6.05
CA ASN A 105 6.10 2.70 6.78
C ASN A 105 5.73 1.37 6.12
N CYS A 106 4.91 1.37 5.06
CA CYS A 106 4.64 0.17 4.28
C CYS A 106 5.85 -0.17 3.40
N PRO A 107 6.46 -1.37 3.49
CA PRO A 107 7.57 -1.75 2.62
C PRO A 107 7.22 -1.70 1.13
N ALA A 108 5.97 -1.99 0.78
CA ALA A 108 5.46 -1.91 -0.59
C ALA A 108 4.99 -0.50 -0.98
N ARG A 109 5.04 0.48 -0.06
CA ARG A 109 4.53 1.85 -0.29
C ARG A 109 3.08 1.86 -0.79
N THR A 110 2.26 0.92 -0.30
CA THR A 110 0.84 0.84 -0.66
C THR A 110 0.10 2.08 -0.15
N ASP A 111 -0.78 2.63 -0.96
CA ASP A 111 -1.64 3.75 -0.54
C ASP A 111 -2.70 3.27 0.45
N CYS A 112 -2.28 3.15 1.72
CA CYS A 112 -3.14 2.67 2.79
C CYS A 112 -4.29 3.63 3.08
N GLN A 113 -4.06 4.93 2.98
CA GLN A 113 -5.08 5.94 3.21
C GLN A 113 -6.15 5.88 2.12
N GLY A 114 -5.73 5.75 0.85
CA GLY A 114 -6.63 5.67 -0.29
C GLY A 114 -7.55 4.46 -0.20
N TYR A 115 -7.02 3.23 -0.04
CA TYR A 115 -7.90 2.07 -0.01
C TYR A 115 -8.79 1.98 1.25
N VAL A 116 -8.33 2.48 2.39
CA VAL A 116 -9.17 2.56 3.60
C VAL A 116 -10.32 3.55 3.40
N GLY A 117 -10.06 4.70 2.76
CA GLY A 117 -11.09 5.67 2.40
C GLY A 117 -12.11 5.10 1.41
N LEU A 118 -11.66 4.38 0.38
CA LEU A 118 -12.54 3.70 -0.57
C LEU A 118 -13.43 2.65 0.10
N ILE A 119 -12.86 1.85 1.03
CA ILE A 119 -13.64 0.88 1.82
C ILE A 119 -14.69 1.60 2.67
N ALA A 120 -14.35 2.72 3.31
CA ALA A 120 -15.29 3.49 4.12
C ALA A 120 -16.46 4.05 3.28
N ASN A 121 -16.25 4.30 2.00
CA ASN A 121 -17.27 4.74 1.06
C ASN A 121 -18.04 3.58 0.40
N GLY A 122 -17.72 2.32 0.72
CA GLY A 122 -18.33 1.14 0.09
C GLY A 122 -17.77 0.76 -1.29
N GLU A 123 -16.69 1.42 -1.73
CA GLU A 123 -16.06 1.21 -3.03
C GLU A 123 -15.00 0.09 -2.97
N TYR A 124 -15.44 -1.14 -2.65
CA TYR A 124 -14.56 -2.27 -2.35
C TYR A 124 -13.71 -2.72 -3.55
N GLU A 125 -14.27 -2.69 -4.76
CA GLU A 125 -13.56 -3.03 -5.98
C GLU A 125 -12.44 -2.02 -6.28
N SER A 126 -12.74 -0.72 -6.17
CA SER A 126 -11.74 0.35 -6.33
C SER A 126 -10.62 0.25 -5.29
N ALA A 127 -10.98 -0.07 -4.04
CA ALA A 127 -10.02 -0.30 -2.96
C ALA A 127 -9.08 -1.47 -3.29
N LEU A 128 -9.62 -2.59 -3.79
CA LEU A 128 -8.81 -3.75 -4.17
C LEU A 128 -7.88 -3.43 -5.35
N LYS A 129 -8.38 -2.76 -6.40
CA LYS A 129 -7.57 -2.32 -7.54
C LYS A 129 -6.39 -1.47 -7.07
N LEU A 130 -6.63 -0.54 -6.15
CA LEU A 130 -5.58 0.31 -5.58
C LEU A 130 -4.54 -0.51 -4.81
N VAL A 131 -4.95 -1.48 -4.00
CA VAL A 131 -4.04 -2.40 -3.30
C VAL A 131 -3.22 -3.24 -4.28
N LYS A 132 -3.87 -3.84 -5.30
CA LYS A 132 -3.24 -4.73 -6.29
C LYS A 132 -2.21 -4.02 -7.16
N ASN A 133 -2.20 -2.70 -7.25
CA ASN A 133 -1.11 -1.94 -7.90
C ASN A 133 0.27 -2.17 -7.26
N LYS A 134 0.31 -2.54 -5.97
CA LYS A 134 1.56 -2.76 -5.21
C LYS A 134 1.67 -4.15 -4.59
N VAL A 135 0.55 -4.75 -4.21
CA VAL A 135 0.48 -6.03 -3.49
C VAL A 135 -0.30 -7.03 -4.33
N SER A 136 0.39 -8.00 -4.92
CA SER A 136 -0.19 -9.01 -5.81
C SER A 136 -1.04 -10.06 -5.08
N LEU A 137 -0.77 -10.29 -3.79
CA LEU A 137 -1.42 -11.29 -2.94
C LEU A 137 -2.06 -10.62 -1.71
N PRO A 138 -3.06 -9.72 -1.88
CA PRO A 138 -3.59 -8.91 -0.78
C PRO A 138 -4.31 -9.71 0.31
N ALA A 139 -5.00 -10.80 -0.02
CA ALA A 139 -5.70 -11.65 0.94
C ALA A 139 -4.70 -12.42 1.83
N SER A 140 -3.68 -13.03 1.24
CA SER A 140 -2.61 -13.71 1.97
C SER A 140 -1.81 -12.73 2.82
N ILE A 141 -1.35 -11.63 2.24
CA ILE A 141 -0.55 -10.62 2.95
C ILE A 141 -1.37 -9.91 4.03
N GLY A 142 -2.68 -9.73 3.85
CA GLY A 142 -3.55 -9.19 4.88
C GLY A 142 -3.55 -10.00 6.18
N ARG A 143 -3.39 -11.34 6.06
CA ARG A 143 -3.39 -12.28 7.19
C ARG A 143 -2.03 -12.43 7.89
N VAL A 144 -0.91 -12.21 7.18
CA VAL A 144 0.42 -12.56 7.69
C VAL A 144 1.39 -11.39 7.80
N CYS A 145 1.03 -10.22 7.30
CA CYS A 145 1.84 -9.01 7.38
C CYS A 145 2.02 -8.57 8.83
N PRO A 146 3.23 -8.16 9.27
CA PRO A 146 3.45 -7.58 10.59
C PRO A 146 2.89 -6.15 10.75
N HIS A 147 2.20 -5.62 9.76
CA HIS A 147 1.47 -4.35 9.69
C HIS A 147 2.19 -3.12 10.30
N PRO A 148 3.42 -2.77 9.88
CA PRO A 148 4.12 -1.58 10.38
C PRO A 148 3.36 -0.27 10.11
N CYS A 149 2.44 -0.27 9.15
CA CYS A 149 1.53 0.83 8.88
C CYS A 149 0.62 1.15 10.07
N GLU A 150 0.14 0.15 10.82
CA GLU A 150 -0.69 0.33 12.02
C GLU A 150 0.14 0.88 13.17
N SER A 151 1.37 0.39 13.34
CA SER A 151 2.31 0.93 14.33
C SER A 151 2.65 2.41 14.09
N ALA A 152 2.64 2.86 12.83
CA ALA A 152 2.87 4.25 12.45
C ALA A 152 1.59 5.09 12.37
N CYS A 153 0.41 4.50 12.55
CA CYS A 153 -0.86 5.18 12.39
C CYS A 153 -1.01 6.33 13.41
N ARG A 154 -1.29 7.54 12.93
CA ARG A 154 -1.50 8.73 13.78
C ARG A 154 -2.79 8.65 14.60
N ARG A 155 -3.76 7.83 14.18
CA ARG A 155 -5.00 7.62 14.92
C ARG A 155 -4.75 7.10 16.34
N LYS A 156 -3.71 6.30 16.54
CA LYS A 156 -3.29 5.80 17.86
C LYS A 156 -2.99 6.89 18.90
N ASN A 157 -2.75 8.14 18.46
CA ASN A 157 -2.52 9.27 19.37
C ASN A 157 -3.83 9.79 20.00
N VAL A 158 -4.97 9.36 19.49
CA VAL A 158 -6.31 9.78 19.93
C VAL A 158 -7.10 8.58 20.46
N GLU A 159 -6.98 7.44 19.77
CA GLU A 159 -7.65 6.17 20.10
C GLU A 159 -6.84 4.98 19.57
N GLU A 160 -7.46 3.90 19.12
CA GLU A 160 -6.80 2.75 18.51
C GLU A 160 -6.33 3.04 17.07
N PRO A 161 -5.23 2.43 16.60
CA PRO A 161 -4.85 2.49 15.21
C PRO A 161 -5.90 1.85 14.30
N ILE A 162 -6.01 2.32 13.07
CA ILE A 162 -6.90 1.72 12.07
C ILE A 162 -6.40 0.29 11.74
N ASN A 163 -7.29 -0.69 11.68
CA ASN A 163 -7.01 -2.09 11.31
C ASN A 163 -6.70 -2.23 9.79
N ILE A 164 -5.63 -1.60 9.35
CA ILE A 164 -5.27 -1.43 7.93
C ILE A 164 -5.04 -2.78 7.23
N ALA A 165 -4.38 -3.73 7.91
CA ALA A 165 -4.09 -5.05 7.36
C ALA A 165 -5.37 -5.88 7.19
N GLN A 166 -6.28 -5.84 8.18
CA GLN A 166 -7.56 -6.56 8.13
C GLN A 166 -8.51 -5.98 7.08
N LEU A 167 -8.56 -4.65 6.94
CA LEU A 167 -9.34 -4.00 5.89
C LEU A 167 -8.86 -4.40 4.50
N LYS A 168 -7.54 -4.52 4.30
CA LYS A 168 -6.97 -5.04 3.05
C LYS A 168 -7.41 -6.49 2.79
N ALA A 169 -7.34 -7.37 3.81
CA ALA A 169 -7.81 -8.74 3.69
C ALA A 169 -9.31 -8.80 3.38
N PHE A 170 -10.11 -7.98 4.04
CA PHE A 170 -11.55 -7.90 3.82
C PHE A 170 -11.90 -7.56 2.36
N ALA A 171 -11.31 -6.50 1.80
CA ALA A 171 -11.55 -6.15 0.40
C ALA A 171 -11.11 -7.26 -0.57
N ALA A 172 -9.99 -7.94 -0.27
CA ALA A 172 -9.51 -9.04 -1.07
C ALA A 172 -10.39 -10.30 -0.96
N ASP A 173 -10.91 -10.61 0.23
CA ASP A 173 -11.81 -11.75 0.45
C ASP A 173 -13.15 -11.57 -0.28
N LEU A 174 -13.67 -10.34 -0.33
CA LEU A 174 -14.88 -10.05 -1.13
C LEU A 174 -14.65 -10.36 -2.61
N ASP A 175 -13.50 -9.99 -3.16
CA ASP A 175 -13.12 -10.28 -4.53
C ASP A 175 -12.96 -11.79 -4.79
N LEU A 176 -12.27 -12.51 -3.90
CA LEU A 176 -12.04 -13.95 -4.05
C LEU A 176 -13.33 -14.76 -3.96
N ASN A 177 -14.32 -14.28 -3.22
CA ASN A 177 -15.65 -14.92 -3.09
C ASN A 177 -16.65 -14.48 -4.17
N GLY A 178 -16.30 -13.48 -4.98
CA GLY A 178 -17.10 -12.94 -6.08
C GLY A 178 -16.48 -13.17 -7.45
N GLU A 179 -16.66 -12.19 -8.31
CA GLU A 179 -16.00 -12.13 -9.62
C GLU A 179 -14.58 -11.58 -9.45
N LYS A 180 -13.58 -12.47 -9.51
CA LYS A 180 -12.18 -12.13 -9.25
C LYS A 180 -11.65 -11.06 -10.21
N TYR A 181 -11.20 -9.95 -9.68
CA TYR A 181 -10.55 -8.91 -10.47
C TYR A 181 -9.22 -9.39 -11.05
N ILE A 182 -9.12 -9.42 -12.35
CA ILE A 182 -7.91 -9.70 -13.11
C ILE A 182 -7.48 -8.39 -13.77
N PRO A 183 -6.26 -7.88 -13.48
CA PRO A 183 -5.77 -6.65 -14.08
C PRO A 183 -5.64 -6.77 -15.61
N GLU A 184 -5.90 -5.67 -16.29
CA GLU A 184 -5.60 -5.56 -17.72
C GLU A 184 -4.08 -5.65 -17.96
N LYS A 185 -3.70 -6.34 -19.02
CA LYS A 185 -2.31 -6.44 -19.47
C LYS A 185 -2.03 -5.34 -20.48
N ALA A 186 -0.85 -4.75 -20.39
CA ALA A 186 -0.32 -3.92 -21.46
C ALA A 186 -0.06 -4.75 -22.73
N GLU A 187 0.15 -4.09 -23.85
CA GLU A 187 0.53 -4.72 -25.10
C GLU A 187 1.77 -5.62 -24.95
N ALA A 188 1.78 -6.72 -25.69
CA ALA A 188 2.87 -7.70 -25.62
C ALA A 188 4.21 -7.07 -26.01
N THR A 189 5.18 -7.11 -25.12
CA THR A 189 6.52 -6.56 -25.35
C THR A 189 7.43 -7.49 -26.16
N GLY A 190 7.05 -8.74 -26.35
CA GLY A 190 7.88 -9.79 -26.92
C GLY A 190 9.04 -10.25 -26.04
N LYS A 191 9.18 -9.70 -24.82
CA LYS A 191 10.24 -10.05 -23.88
C LYS A 191 9.88 -11.26 -23.02
N LYS A 192 10.80 -12.21 -22.90
CA LYS A 192 10.69 -13.42 -22.11
C LYS A 192 11.46 -13.29 -20.80
N ILE A 193 10.79 -13.53 -19.68
CA ILE A 193 11.38 -13.41 -18.35
C ILE A 193 11.27 -14.75 -17.61
N ALA A 194 12.38 -15.27 -17.15
CA ALA A 194 12.41 -16.43 -16.25
C ALA A 194 12.48 -15.96 -14.80
N VAL A 195 11.64 -16.52 -13.93
CA VAL A 195 11.64 -16.29 -12.48
C VAL A 195 11.97 -17.60 -11.77
N ILE A 196 13.02 -17.64 -10.97
CA ILE A 196 13.45 -18.81 -10.22
C ILE A 196 12.95 -18.68 -8.79
N GLY A 197 11.95 -19.49 -8.43
CA GLY A 197 11.27 -19.49 -7.14
C GLY A 197 9.86 -18.93 -7.19
N GLY A 198 8.87 -19.76 -6.88
CA GLY A 198 7.43 -19.44 -6.82
C GLY A 198 6.95 -19.00 -5.44
N GLY A 199 7.83 -18.43 -4.62
CA GLY A 199 7.47 -17.80 -3.36
C GLY A 199 6.87 -16.40 -3.55
N PRO A 200 6.56 -15.67 -2.45
CA PRO A 200 5.90 -14.36 -2.54
C PRO A 200 6.66 -13.35 -3.40
N ALA A 201 7.98 -13.36 -3.38
CA ALA A 201 8.80 -12.48 -4.21
C ALA A 201 8.68 -12.82 -5.71
N GLY A 202 8.80 -14.11 -6.06
CA GLY A 202 8.69 -14.56 -7.46
C GLY A 202 7.28 -14.39 -8.03
N LEU A 203 6.25 -14.72 -7.25
CA LEU A 203 4.85 -14.52 -7.64
C LEU A 203 4.54 -13.02 -7.86
N THR A 204 5.05 -12.14 -6.98
CA THR A 204 4.88 -10.69 -7.15
C THR A 204 5.61 -10.16 -8.37
N ALA A 205 6.86 -10.62 -8.60
CA ALA A 205 7.62 -10.23 -9.79
C ALA A 205 6.90 -10.69 -11.07
N ALA A 206 6.43 -11.94 -11.11
CA ALA A 206 5.71 -12.47 -12.26
C ALA A 206 4.39 -11.72 -12.52
N TYR A 207 3.62 -11.43 -11.49
CA TYR A 207 2.40 -10.63 -11.58
C TYR A 207 2.68 -9.25 -12.20
N GLN A 208 3.63 -8.51 -11.65
CA GLN A 208 3.95 -7.16 -12.12
C GLN A 208 4.50 -7.13 -13.54
N LEU A 209 5.28 -8.14 -13.92
CA LEU A 209 5.85 -8.25 -15.26
C LEU A 209 4.79 -8.69 -16.30
N ALA A 210 3.89 -9.61 -15.93
CA ALA A 210 2.80 -10.03 -16.79
C ALA A 210 1.85 -8.87 -17.12
N ILE A 211 1.50 -8.03 -16.15
CA ILE A 211 0.69 -6.83 -16.37
C ILE A 211 1.37 -5.87 -17.35
N LYS A 212 2.69 -5.79 -17.34
CA LYS A 212 3.48 -4.97 -18.28
C LYS A 212 3.62 -5.59 -19.68
N GLY A 213 2.97 -6.72 -19.94
CA GLY A 213 2.96 -7.36 -21.25
C GLY A 213 4.14 -8.29 -21.54
N HIS A 214 4.95 -8.66 -20.52
CA HIS A 214 6.04 -9.63 -20.70
C HIS A 214 5.53 -11.08 -20.67
N ASP A 215 6.22 -11.98 -21.39
CA ASP A 215 6.01 -13.45 -21.30
C ASP A 215 6.82 -13.97 -20.11
N VAL A 216 6.15 -14.41 -19.04
CA VAL A 216 6.80 -14.78 -17.77
C VAL A 216 6.63 -16.27 -17.49
N THR A 217 7.73 -16.91 -17.12
CA THR A 217 7.73 -18.31 -16.66
C THR A 217 8.39 -18.40 -15.28
N ILE A 218 7.67 -19.00 -14.31
CA ILE A 218 8.19 -19.29 -12.97
C ILE A 218 8.66 -20.73 -12.92
N TYR A 219 9.84 -20.96 -12.35
CA TYR A 219 10.41 -22.28 -12.08
C TYR A 219 10.52 -22.49 -10.58
N ASP A 220 9.92 -23.54 -10.03
CA ASP A 220 9.99 -23.83 -8.59
C ASP A 220 10.32 -25.31 -8.33
N MET A 221 11.08 -25.54 -7.28
CA MET A 221 11.47 -26.89 -6.87
C MET A 221 10.37 -27.67 -6.16
N MET A 222 9.33 -26.99 -5.71
CA MET A 222 8.23 -27.60 -4.97
C MET A 222 7.08 -27.99 -5.90
N GLU A 223 6.23 -28.89 -5.42
CA GLU A 223 5.05 -29.37 -6.14
C GLU A 223 4.02 -28.26 -6.43
N LYS A 224 3.90 -27.28 -5.51
CA LYS A 224 2.97 -26.15 -5.66
C LYS A 224 3.66 -24.84 -5.37
N MET A 225 3.24 -23.79 -6.08
CA MET A 225 3.70 -22.41 -5.83
C MET A 225 3.25 -21.90 -4.45
N GLY A 226 3.93 -20.87 -3.95
CA GLY A 226 3.61 -20.20 -2.70
C GLY A 226 4.80 -20.06 -1.74
N GLY A 227 5.88 -20.85 -1.92
CA GLY A 227 7.07 -20.75 -1.07
C GLY A 227 6.76 -20.82 0.43
N MET A 228 7.32 -19.94 1.26
CA MET A 228 7.07 -19.92 2.70
C MET A 228 5.61 -19.60 3.09
N LEU A 229 4.82 -18.94 2.25
CA LEU A 229 3.37 -18.78 2.49
C LEU A 229 2.66 -20.14 2.52
N ARG A 230 3.12 -21.10 1.72
CA ARG A 230 2.57 -22.44 1.68
C ARG A 230 3.26 -23.41 2.65
N TYR A 231 4.59 -23.45 2.64
CA TYR A 231 5.38 -24.50 3.28
C TYR A 231 5.95 -24.11 4.66
N GLY A 232 5.82 -22.83 5.06
CA GLY A 232 6.31 -22.33 6.34
C GLY A 232 5.20 -21.84 7.27
N ILE A 233 4.14 -21.25 6.72
CA ILE A 233 3.05 -20.70 7.51
C ILE A 233 1.94 -21.75 7.66
N PRO A 234 1.51 -22.08 8.90
CA PRO A 234 0.46 -23.08 9.12
C PRO A 234 -0.91 -22.68 8.54
N GLN A 235 -1.73 -23.70 8.22
CA GLN A 235 -3.08 -23.57 7.67
C GLN A 235 -3.98 -22.65 8.53
N TYR A 236 -3.87 -22.73 9.84
CA TYR A 236 -4.70 -21.93 10.76
C TYR A 236 -4.37 -20.43 10.78
N ARG A 237 -3.23 -20.02 10.19
CA ARG A 237 -2.87 -18.61 9.97
C ARG A 237 -3.13 -18.15 8.55
N LEU A 238 -2.83 -19.00 7.60
CA LEU A 238 -3.05 -18.74 6.18
C LEU A 238 -3.67 -19.99 5.53
N PRO A 239 -5.00 -20.00 5.35
CA PRO A 239 -5.68 -21.05 4.62
C PRO A 239 -5.11 -21.17 3.21
N LYS A 240 -4.80 -22.40 2.77
CA LYS A 240 -4.12 -22.62 1.47
C LYS A 240 -5.05 -22.34 0.30
N GLU A 241 -6.34 -22.48 0.50
CA GLU A 241 -7.39 -22.16 -0.48
C GLU A 241 -7.38 -20.67 -0.85
N VAL A 242 -7.10 -19.78 0.12
CA VAL A 242 -6.94 -18.34 -0.12
C VAL A 242 -5.71 -18.09 -0.98
N LEU A 243 -4.58 -18.71 -0.64
CA LEU A 243 -3.34 -18.59 -1.42
C LEU A 243 -3.50 -19.14 -2.83
N ASP A 244 -4.16 -20.30 -2.98
CA ASP A 244 -4.42 -20.92 -4.27
C ASP A 244 -5.28 -20.02 -5.15
N SER A 245 -6.32 -19.41 -4.59
CA SER A 245 -7.18 -18.47 -5.30
C SER A 245 -6.44 -17.22 -5.80
N GLU A 246 -5.46 -16.73 -5.06
CA GLU A 246 -4.63 -15.60 -5.49
C GLU A 246 -3.60 -16.01 -6.55
N ILE A 247 -3.04 -17.23 -6.45
CA ILE A 247 -2.11 -17.77 -7.46
C ILE A 247 -2.85 -18.01 -8.79
N GLU A 248 -4.09 -18.48 -8.76
CA GLU A 248 -4.94 -18.63 -9.96
C GLU A 248 -5.10 -17.32 -10.74
N ILE A 249 -5.18 -16.17 -10.05
CA ILE A 249 -5.22 -14.86 -10.72
C ILE A 249 -3.93 -14.61 -11.50
N ILE A 250 -2.79 -15.03 -10.96
CA ILE A 250 -1.48 -14.88 -11.64
C ILE A 250 -1.41 -15.81 -12.86
N GLU A 251 -1.95 -17.02 -12.76
CA GLU A 251 -2.07 -17.94 -13.91
C GLU A 251 -2.96 -17.36 -15.02
N LYS A 252 -4.08 -16.74 -14.63
CA LYS A 252 -4.99 -16.07 -15.58
C LYS A 252 -4.34 -14.88 -16.30
N LEU A 253 -3.25 -14.32 -15.78
CA LEU A 253 -2.40 -13.35 -16.47
C LEU A 253 -1.45 -14.03 -17.49
N SER A 254 -1.63 -15.30 -17.78
CA SER A 254 -0.80 -16.11 -18.70
C SER A 254 0.64 -16.33 -18.21
N VAL A 255 0.87 -16.26 -16.90
CA VAL A 255 2.15 -16.65 -16.32
C VAL A 255 2.26 -18.18 -16.35
N LYS A 256 3.32 -18.69 -16.95
CA LYS A 256 3.60 -20.14 -16.96
C LYS A 256 4.26 -20.55 -15.64
N MET A 257 3.80 -21.65 -15.04
CA MET A 257 4.33 -22.16 -13.77
C MET A 257 4.86 -23.59 -13.99
N ILE A 258 6.15 -23.78 -13.75
CA ILE A 258 6.83 -25.07 -13.88
C ILE A 258 7.31 -25.51 -12.50
N ASN A 259 6.64 -26.53 -11.96
CA ASN A 259 6.89 -27.08 -10.64
C ASN A 259 7.85 -28.28 -10.71
N ASN A 260 8.36 -28.72 -9.56
CA ASN A 260 9.26 -29.88 -9.40
C ASN A 260 10.57 -29.77 -10.18
N VAL A 261 11.05 -28.55 -10.45
CA VAL A 261 12.32 -28.30 -11.14
C VAL A 261 13.27 -27.47 -10.28
N LYS A 262 14.47 -27.97 -10.05
CA LYS A 262 15.42 -27.43 -9.08
C LYS A 262 16.64 -26.82 -9.78
N LEU A 263 16.92 -25.55 -9.44
CA LEU A 263 18.14 -24.85 -9.86
C LEU A 263 19.39 -25.63 -9.44
N GLY A 264 20.32 -25.81 -10.37
CA GLY A 264 21.58 -26.56 -10.18
C GLY A 264 21.46 -28.07 -10.35
N LYS A 265 20.21 -28.57 -10.56
CA LYS A 265 19.98 -29.99 -10.90
C LYS A 265 19.34 -30.11 -12.28
N ASP A 266 18.18 -29.47 -12.49
CA ASP A 266 17.38 -29.63 -13.71
C ASP A 266 17.67 -28.53 -14.73
N PHE A 267 18.14 -27.37 -14.27
CA PHE A 267 18.55 -26.23 -15.09
C PHE A 267 19.62 -25.39 -14.37
N THR A 268 20.26 -24.47 -15.12
CA THR A 268 21.23 -23.51 -14.61
C THR A 268 20.78 -22.08 -14.93
N ILE A 269 21.34 -21.06 -14.25
CA ILE A 269 21.10 -19.66 -14.60
C ILE A 269 21.59 -19.38 -16.01
N ALA A 270 22.70 -19.98 -16.43
CA ALA A 270 23.25 -19.80 -17.78
C ALA A 270 22.27 -20.30 -18.84
N SER A 271 21.74 -21.51 -18.70
CA SER A 271 20.77 -22.08 -19.65
C SER A 271 19.47 -21.24 -19.74
N LEU A 272 19.02 -20.66 -18.64
CA LEU A 272 17.84 -19.77 -18.68
C LEU A 272 18.14 -18.43 -19.35
N LYS A 273 19.36 -17.87 -19.19
CA LYS A 273 19.77 -16.65 -19.86
C LYS A 273 19.87 -16.79 -21.38
N GLU A 274 20.17 -17.98 -21.90
CA GLU A 274 20.20 -18.25 -23.33
C GLU A 274 18.79 -18.20 -23.96
N GLN A 275 17.74 -18.49 -23.18
CA GLN A 275 16.38 -18.65 -23.65
C GLN A 275 15.46 -17.49 -23.26
N ASN A 276 15.93 -16.57 -22.41
CA ASN A 276 15.15 -15.47 -21.87
C ASN A 276 15.93 -14.16 -21.90
N ASP A 277 15.22 -13.05 -22.06
CA ASP A 277 15.80 -11.70 -22.04
C ASP A 277 16.29 -11.31 -20.64
N ALA A 278 15.67 -11.84 -19.59
CA ALA A 278 16.10 -11.62 -18.20
C ALA A 278 15.77 -12.82 -17.31
N VAL A 279 16.55 -12.95 -16.22
CA VAL A 279 16.35 -13.97 -15.19
C VAL A 279 16.29 -13.30 -13.83
N ILE A 280 15.22 -13.57 -13.07
CA ILE A 280 15.04 -13.10 -11.70
C ILE A 280 15.25 -14.27 -10.75
N VAL A 281 16.11 -14.09 -9.74
CA VAL A 281 16.38 -15.10 -8.71
C VAL A 281 15.63 -14.74 -7.44
N ALA A 282 14.64 -15.56 -7.08
CA ALA A 282 13.73 -15.36 -5.94
C ALA A 282 13.59 -16.65 -5.09
N VAL A 283 14.69 -17.38 -4.89
CA VAL A 283 14.74 -18.73 -4.29
C VAL A 283 14.39 -18.78 -2.80
N GLY A 284 14.31 -17.63 -2.11
CA GLY A 284 13.95 -17.54 -0.70
C GLY A 284 15.01 -18.10 0.28
N ALA A 285 14.59 -18.29 1.54
CA ALA A 285 15.42 -18.80 2.63
C ALA A 285 14.80 -20.09 3.22
N TRP A 286 15.24 -21.22 2.74
CA TRP A 286 14.69 -22.54 3.10
C TRP A 286 15.43 -23.24 4.25
N LYS A 287 16.64 -22.81 4.58
CA LYS A 287 17.44 -23.42 5.63
C LYS A 287 17.11 -22.77 6.97
N SER A 288 16.89 -23.60 7.99
CA SER A 288 16.82 -23.14 9.37
C SER A 288 18.18 -22.57 9.80
N SER A 289 18.15 -21.49 10.58
CA SER A 289 19.35 -20.93 11.16
C SER A 289 19.77 -21.73 12.39
N SER A 290 21.06 -22.05 12.51
CA SER A 290 21.67 -22.67 13.69
C SER A 290 21.77 -21.64 14.82
N MET A 291 21.54 -22.05 16.06
CA MET A 291 21.80 -21.26 17.27
C MET A 291 23.27 -21.30 17.68
N ARG A 292 24.06 -22.21 17.07
CA ARG A 292 25.48 -22.47 17.36
C ARG A 292 25.69 -22.93 18.82
N THR A 293 24.76 -23.75 19.28
CA THR A 293 24.78 -24.32 20.64
C THR A 293 25.14 -25.82 20.56
N PRO A 294 25.99 -26.35 21.43
CA PRO A 294 26.23 -27.79 21.48
C PRO A 294 24.94 -28.56 21.69
N GLY A 295 24.78 -29.66 20.94
CA GLY A 295 23.57 -30.50 20.98
C GLY A 295 22.53 -30.20 19.92
N GLU A 296 22.74 -29.24 19.04
CA GLU A 296 21.82 -28.99 17.89
C GLU A 296 21.75 -30.15 16.90
N GLU A 297 22.77 -31.03 16.92
CA GLU A 297 22.90 -32.22 16.08
C GLU A 297 22.23 -33.46 16.69
N LEU A 298 21.69 -33.40 17.89
CA LEU A 298 21.09 -34.54 18.58
C LEU A 298 19.71 -34.89 17.97
N ASP A 299 19.36 -36.17 18.08
CA ASP A 299 18.05 -36.67 17.70
C ASP A 299 16.95 -35.95 18.53
N GLY A 300 15.86 -35.57 17.85
CA GLY A 300 14.77 -34.78 18.46
C GLY A 300 14.97 -33.27 18.40
N VAL A 301 16.09 -32.78 17.87
CA VAL A 301 16.30 -31.35 17.62
C VAL A 301 15.99 -31.02 16.16
N TYR A 302 15.06 -30.13 15.94
CA TYR A 302 14.58 -29.75 14.62
C TYR A 302 14.71 -28.25 14.37
N GLY A 303 15.13 -27.87 13.19
CA GLY A 303 14.99 -26.48 12.74
C GLY A 303 13.51 -26.09 12.58
N GLY A 304 13.11 -24.95 13.08
CA GLY A 304 11.70 -24.55 13.10
C GLY A 304 11.02 -24.53 11.73
N ILE A 305 11.73 -24.10 10.67
CA ILE A 305 11.22 -24.14 9.29
C ILE A 305 11.08 -25.58 8.80
N ASP A 306 12.04 -26.45 9.10
CA ASP A 306 12.02 -27.86 8.68
C ASP A 306 10.89 -28.62 9.38
N PHE A 307 10.68 -28.36 10.68
CA PHE A 307 9.56 -28.89 11.45
C PHE A 307 8.21 -28.49 10.85
N LEU A 308 7.97 -27.19 10.65
CA LEU A 308 6.70 -26.69 10.09
C LEU A 308 6.46 -27.23 8.68
N ARG A 309 7.49 -27.27 7.85
CA ARG A 309 7.40 -27.83 6.49
C ARG A 309 7.01 -29.29 6.50
N SER A 310 7.65 -30.12 7.33
CA SER A 310 7.33 -31.54 7.48
C SER A 310 5.86 -31.76 7.85
N VAL A 311 5.37 -31.00 8.83
CA VAL A 311 3.96 -31.08 9.27
C VAL A 311 3.02 -30.67 8.13
N ILE A 312 3.31 -29.58 7.44
CA ILE A 312 2.48 -29.08 6.33
C ILE A 312 2.44 -30.07 5.15
N GLN A 313 3.53 -30.80 4.92
CA GLN A 313 3.63 -31.83 3.88
C GLN A 313 3.00 -33.19 4.28
N GLY A 314 2.43 -33.28 5.47
CA GLY A 314 1.81 -34.50 5.96
C GLY A 314 2.81 -35.56 6.50
N ASN A 315 4.06 -35.15 6.74
CA ASN A 315 5.12 -35.98 7.30
C ASN A 315 5.50 -35.49 8.70
N PRO A 316 4.59 -35.53 9.70
CA PRO A 316 4.88 -35.02 11.02
C PRO A 316 6.01 -35.81 11.68
N VAL A 317 6.91 -35.08 12.36
CA VAL A 317 7.95 -35.68 13.18
C VAL A 317 7.39 -36.07 14.55
N ASP A 318 7.95 -37.11 15.17
CA ASP A 318 7.64 -37.43 16.56
C ASP A 318 8.32 -36.41 17.48
N ILE A 319 7.49 -35.67 18.22
CA ILE A 319 7.94 -34.57 19.10
C ILE A 319 7.90 -34.95 20.59
N GLY A 320 7.39 -36.12 20.94
CA GLY A 320 7.18 -36.52 22.34
C GLY A 320 6.17 -35.66 23.09
N GLU A 321 6.09 -35.88 24.42
CA GLU A 321 5.11 -35.19 25.27
C GLU A 321 5.55 -33.79 25.73
N LYS A 322 6.86 -33.56 25.83
CA LYS A 322 7.45 -32.26 26.26
C LYS A 322 8.32 -31.70 25.15
N VAL A 323 8.03 -30.46 24.78
CA VAL A 323 8.71 -29.76 23.67
C VAL A 323 9.24 -28.42 24.16
N ALA A 324 10.49 -28.16 23.89
CA ALA A 324 11.09 -26.83 24.09
C ALA A 324 11.24 -26.13 22.73
N VAL A 325 10.77 -24.89 22.61
CA VAL A 325 10.93 -24.07 21.42
C VAL A 325 11.80 -22.85 21.74
N CYS A 326 12.94 -22.75 21.08
CA CYS A 326 13.87 -21.65 21.27
C CYS A 326 13.59 -20.51 20.29
N GLY A 327 13.22 -19.33 20.82
CA GLY A 327 12.94 -18.10 20.06
C GLY A 327 11.58 -17.47 20.37
N GLY A 328 11.42 -16.22 19.98
CA GLY A 328 10.20 -15.43 20.20
C GLY A 328 9.59 -14.86 18.91
N GLY A 329 10.14 -15.21 17.74
CA GLY A 329 9.63 -14.76 16.44
C GLY A 329 8.42 -15.57 15.94
N ASN A 330 7.85 -15.14 14.82
CA ASN A 330 6.67 -15.80 14.24
C ASN A 330 6.88 -17.32 13.99
N THR A 331 8.05 -17.73 13.56
CA THR A 331 8.37 -19.15 13.34
C THR A 331 8.30 -19.94 14.64
N ALA A 332 8.83 -19.41 15.74
CA ALA A 332 8.77 -20.06 17.05
C ALA A 332 7.33 -20.16 17.56
N MET A 333 6.54 -19.09 17.43
CA MET A 333 5.12 -19.10 17.80
C MET A 333 4.31 -20.10 16.98
N ASP A 334 4.58 -20.21 15.68
CA ASP A 334 3.95 -21.21 14.82
C ASP A 334 4.38 -22.62 15.21
N ALA A 335 5.67 -22.84 15.53
CA ALA A 335 6.19 -24.13 16.00
C ALA A 335 5.53 -24.55 17.33
N CYS A 336 5.48 -23.68 18.35
CA CYS A 336 4.79 -23.93 19.62
C CYS A 336 3.34 -24.35 19.40
N ARG A 337 2.59 -23.56 18.65
CA ARG A 337 1.17 -23.82 18.38
C ARG A 337 0.94 -25.09 17.57
N THR A 338 1.88 -25.43 16.70
CA THR A 338 1.85 -26.68 15.92
C THR A 338 2.17 -27.88 16.80
N ALA A 339 3.16 -27.79 17.69
CA ALA A 339 3.51 -28.84 18.63
C ALA A 339 2.33 -29.20 19.54
N VAL A 340 1.62 -28.20 20.10
CA VAL A 340 0.38 -28.43 20.87
C VAL A 340 -0.66 -29.19 20.04
N ARG A 341 -0.85 -28.83 18.77
CA ARG A 341 -1.81 -29.50 17.88
C ARG A 341 -1.40 -30.93 17.51
N LEU A 342 -0.13 -31.24 17.56
CA LEU A 342 0.38 -32.60 17.38
C LEU A 342 0.29 -33.46 18.65
N GLY A 343 -0.14 -32.91 19.77
CA GLY A 343 -0.40 -33.63 21.01
C GLY A 343 0.67 -33.46 22.09
N ALA A 344 1.61 -32.53 21.95
CA ALA A 344 2.50 -32.19 23.05
C ALA A 344 1.71 -31.75 24.28
N LYS A 345 2.03 -32.31 25.45
CA LYS A 345 1.36 -31.99 26.72
C LYS A 345 1.93 -30.73 27.37
N GLU A 346 3.21 -30.47 27.12
CA GLU A 346 3.96 -29.33 27.67
C GLU A 346 4.85 -28.73 26.57
N VAL A 347 4.68 -27.42 26.30
CA VAL A 347 5.45 -26.68 25.32
C VAL A 347 5.97 -25.37 25.91
#